data_3171373209494492e9838a827c3cd50e
#
_entry.id   3171373209494492e9838a827c3cd50e
#
_cell.length_a   1.000
_cell.length_b   1.000
_cell.length_c   1.000
_cell.angle_alpha   90.00
_cell.angle_beta   90.00
_cell.angle_gamma   90.00
#
_symmetry.space_group_name_H-M   'P 1'
#
loop_
_entity.id
_entity.type
_entity.pdbx_description
1 polymer ?
#
loop_
_entity_poly.entity_id
_entity_poly.type
_entity_poly.pdbx_seq_one_letter_code
_entity_poly.pdbx_strand_id
1 'polypeptide(L)'
;MENKINRMKELLAIMKKEELAYYLNDDPIVSDREWDSQFDELAALEKETGIIYASSPTQKVGGGILPSLPKVIHSKPMLSAAKTKSTEDIDKFAGKGPGDCMVSWKLDGLTLVIRYANGNLERVITRGDGNIGEDVTHNCASILGIPQHIPCMGDVEVRGECVVSWAGFDEVNKHVDEPYAHPRGLAAGSVRLLN
;
A
#
# COMPACT_ATOMS: atom_id res chain seq x y z
N MET A 1 3.92 7.77 -39.10
CA MET A 1 3.19 7.97 -37.83
C MET A 1 2.22 6.83 -37.56
N GLU A 2 1.39 6.47 -38.50
CA GLU A 2 0.39 5.38 -38.36
C GLU A 2 0.99 4.02 -37.94
N ASN A 3 2.11 3.61 -38.57
CA ASN A 3 2.81 2.37 -38.21
C ASN A 3 3.31 2.38 -36.73
N LYS A 4 3.76 3.52 -36.21
CA LYS A 4 4.18 3.64 -34.81
C LYS A 4 3.02 3.51 -33.86
N ILE A 5 1.89 4.13 -34.17
CA ILE A 5 0.66 4.04 -33.38
C ILE A 5 0.14 2.60 -33.33
N ASN A 6 0.16 1.88 -34.46
CA ASN A 6 -0.23 0.49 -34.52
C ASN A 6 0.71 -0.38 -33.66
N ARG A 7 2.02 -0.15 -33.73
CA ARG A 7 3.00 -0.85 -32.91
C ARG A 7 2.81 -0.61 -31.41
N MET A 8 2.50 0.62 -31.01
CA MET A 8 2.16 0.94 -29.62
C MET A 8 0.93 0.15 -29.12
N LYS A 9 -0.13 0.05 -29.95
CA LYS A 9 -1.33 -0.73 -29.60
C LYS A 9 -1.03 -2.22 -29.46
N GLU A 10 -0.19 -2.78 -30.31
CA GLU A 10 0.26 -4.17 -30.23
C GLU A 10 1.04 -4.41 -28.91
N LEU A 11 2.01 -3.55 -28.60
CA LEU A 11 2.80 -3.64 -27.37
C LEU A 11 1.89 -3.57 -26.14
N LEU A 12 0.95 -2.63 -26.11
CA LEU A 12 0.00 -2.52 -25.01
C LEU A 12 -0.85 -3.79 -24.81
N ALA A 13 -1.29 -4.41 -25.90
CA ALA A 13 -2.07 -5.65 -25.84
C ALA A 13 -1.25 -6.84 -25.34
N ILE A 14 0.00 -6.95 -25.80
CA ILE A 14 0.97 -7.97 -25.39
C ILE A 14 1.30 -7.80 -23.91
N MET A 15 1.79 -6.63 -23.52
CA MET A 15 2.21 -6.34 -22.14
C MET A 15 1.07 -6.49 -21.13
N LYS A 16 -0.16 -6.13 -21.52
CA LYS A 16 -1.34 -6.38 -20.66
C LYS A 16 -1.57 -7.88 -20.40
N LYS A 17 -1.37 -8.73 -21.42
CA LYS A 17 -1.51 -10.18 -21.27
C LYS A 17 -0.39 -10.74 -20.38
N GLU A 18 0.80 -10.22 -20.52
CA GLU A 18 1.97 -10.59 -19.72
C GLU A 18 1.82 -10.17 -18.25
N GLU A 19 1.33 -8.93 -18.00
CA GLU A 19 0.96 -8.48 -16.66
C GLU A 19 -0.05 -9.43 -16.00
N LEU A 20 -1.11 -9.80 -16.71
CA LEU A 20 -2.13 -10.70 -16.18
C LEU A 20 -1.57 -12.09 -15.85
N ALA A 21 -0.69 -12.63 -16.69
CA ALA A 21 -0.04 -13.92 -16.46
C ALA A 21 0.88 -13.87 -15.23
N TYR A 22 1.65 -12.81 -15.10
CA TYR A 22 2.54 -12.60 -13.97
C TYR A 22 1.77 -12.42 -12.64
N TYR A 23 0.78 -11.50 -12.61
CA TYR A 23 0.13 -11.11 -11.36
C TYR A 23 -1.05 -11.99 -10.95
N LEU A 24 -1.81 -12.58 -11.91
CA LEU A 24 -2.97 -13.42 -11.59
C LEU A 24 -2.65 -14.91 -11.55
N ASN A 25 -1.71 -15.36 -12.37
CA ASN A 25 -1.45 -16.78 -12.53
C ASN A 25 -0.15 -17.22 -11.85
N ASP A 26 0.68 -16.27 -11.37
CA ASP A 26 2.03 -16.54 -10.86
C ASP A 26 2.87 -17.39 -11.84
N ASP A 27 2.61 -17.19 -13.15
CA ASP A 27 3.23 -17.92 -14.26
C ASP A 27 3.67 -16.93 -15.36
N PRO A 28 4.85 -16.29 -15.19
CA PRO A 28 5.35 -15.32 -16.15
C PRO A 28 5.60 -15.98 -17.51
N ILE A 29 4.98 -15.43 -18.57
CA ILE A 29 5.09 -15.94 -19.94
C ILE A 29 6.24 -15.32 -20.74
N VAL A 30 6.91 -14.34 -20.15
CA VAL A 30 8.12 -13.69 -20.70
C VAL A 30 9.16 -13.50 -19.59
N SER A 31 10.42 -13.39 -19.98
CA SER A 31 11.50 -13.05 -19.07
C SER A 31 11.49 -11.55 -18.73
N ASP A 32 12.05 -11.17 -17.58
CA ASP A 32 12.21 -9.76 -17.18
C ASP A 32 12.92 -8.94 -18.27
N ARG A 33 13.90 -9.53 -18.94
CA ARG A 33 14.64 -8.88 -20.03
C ARG A 33 13.77 -8.61 -21.27
N GLU A 34 12.86 -9.50 -21.58
CA GLU A 34 11.91 -9.31 -22.70
C GLU A 34 10.88 -8.25 -22.34
N TRP A 35 10.37 -8.28 -21.11
CA TRP A 35 9.49 -7.24 -20.59
C TRP A 35 10.15 -5.86 -20.65
N ASP A 36 11.37 -5.73 -20.12
CA ASP A 36 12.12 -4.46 -20.14
C ASP A 36 12.33 -3.94 -21.57
N SER A 37 12.64 -4.85 -22.51
CA SER A 37 12.82 -4.48 -23.92
C SER A 37 11.53 -3.93 -24.55
N GLN A 38 10.38 -4.55 -24.24
CA GLN A 38 9.07 -4.08 -24.72
C GLN A 38 8.69 -2.74 -24.09
N PHE A 39 8.98 -2.59 -22.81
CA PHE A 39 8.74 -1.35 -22.06
C PHE A 39 9.55 -0.19 -22.63
N ASP A 40 10.84 -0.40 -22.88
CA ASP A 40 11.72 0.61 -23.48
C ASP A 40 11.28 0.99 -24.91
N GLU A 41 10.85 0.00 -25.71
CA GLU A 41 10.30 0.24 -27.06
C GLU A 41 9.03 1.11 -26.99
N LEU A 42 8.12 0.78 -26.08
CA LEU A 42 6.88 1.53 -25.88
C LEU A 42 7.16 2.97 -25.42
N ALA A 43 8.04 3.14 -24.44
CA ALA A 43 8.43 4.47 -23.95
C ALA A 43 9.08 5.34 -25.04
N ALA A 44 9.92 4.75 -25.89
CA ALA A 44 10.51 5.44 -27.03
C ALA A 44 9.44 5.88 -28.05
N LEU A 45 8.49 5.00 -28.37
CA LEU A 45 7.39 5.31 -29.29
C LEU A 45 6.46 6.40 -28.74
N GLU A 46 6.16 6.38 -27.45
CA GLU A 46 5.37 7.43 -26.77
C GLU A 46 6.07 8.78 -26.84
N LYS A 47 7.38 8.81 -26.59
CA LYS A 47 8.19 10.03 -26.71
C LYS A 47 8.22 10.58 -28.15
N GLU A 48 8.35 9.71 -29.14
CA GLU A 48 8.41 10.11 -30.54
C GLU A 48 7.07 10.57 -31.12
N THR A 49 5.98 9.93 -30.68
CA THR A 49 4.62 10.25 -31.19
C THR A 49 3.93 11.34 -30.39
N GLY A 50 4.36 11.58 -29.15
CA GLY A 50 3.69 12.45 -28.20
C GLY A 50 2.35 11.90 -27.70
N ILE A 51 2.03 10.62 -28.03
CA ILE A 51 0.77 9.97 -27.65
C ILE A 51 1.07 9.01 -26.49
N ILE A 52 0.34 9.16 -25.38
CA ILE A 52 0.40 8.27 -24.24
C ILE A 52 -1.00 7.72 -24.00
N TYR A 53 -1.14 6.39 -24.00
CA TYR A 53 -2.41 5.75 -23.71
C TYR A 53 -2.61 5.63 -22.19
N ALA A 54 -3.83 5.87 -21.70
CA ALA A 54 -4.16 5.76 -20.27
C ALA A 54 -3.90 4.35 -19.68
N SER A 55 -3.90 3.32 -20.53
CA SER A 55 -3.58 1.94 -20.15
C SER A 55 -2.09 1.60 -20.23
N SER A 56 -1.23 2.55 -20.61
CA SER A 56 0.19 2.28 -20.81
C SER A 56 0.88 1.90 -19.49
N PRO A 57 1.66 0.81 -19.48
CA PRO A 57 2.47 0.46 -18.32
C PRO A 57 3.56 1.51 -18.04
N THR A 58 3.94 2.34 -19.01
CA THR A 58 4.89 3.45 -18.80
C THR A 58 4.34 4.54 -17.88
N GLN A 59 3.01 4.60 -17.71
CA GLN A 59 2.33 5.50 -16.78
C GLN A 59 2.01 4.82 -15.44
N LYS A 60 2.05 3.50 -15.43
CA LYS A 60 2.00 2.71 -14.20
C LYS A 60 3.43 2.51 -13.75
N VAL A 61 3.74 2.84 -12.52
CA VAL A 61 5.07 2.64 -11.99
C VAL A 61 5.31 1.16 -11.75
N GLY A 62 5.89 0.54 -12.76
CA GLY A 62 6.49 -0.77 -12.65
C GLY A 62 8.00 -0.61 -12.85
N GLY A 63 8.78 -0.89 -11.81
CA GLY A 63 10.21 -1.11 -11.89
C GLY A 63 11.08 0.10 -12.21
N GLY A 64 11.65 0.72 -11.21
CA GLY A 64 12.73 1.69 -11.33
C GLY A 64 12.37 3.09 -10.84
N ILE A 65 12.83 3.44 -9.64
CA ILE A 65 12.55 4.66 -8.89
C ILE A 65 11.05 4.75 -8.56
N LEU A 66 10.68 4.25 -7.38
CA LEU A 66 9.38 4.46 -6.78
C LEU A 66 9.03 5.95 -6.86
N PRO A 67 8.04 6.40 -7.65
CA PRO A 67 7.46 7.69 -7.38
C PRO A 67 6.99 7.58 -5.93
N SER A 68 7.35 8.50 -5.09
CA SER A 68 6.86 8.52 -3.73
C SER A 68 5.35 8.39 -3.79
N LEU A 69 4.79 7.41 -3.07
CA LEU A 69 3.34 7.26 -2.95
C LEU A 69 2.69 8.63 -2.74
N PRO A 70 1.52 8.89 -3.32
CA PRO A 70 0.86 10.19 -3.18
C PRO A 70 0.76 10.58 -1.72
N LYS A 71 1.09 11.82 -1.39
CA LYS A 71 1.05 12.32 -0.02
C LYS A 71 -0.34 12.87 0.28
N VAL A 72 -0.84 12.53 1.45
CA VAL A 72 -2.17 12.93 1.93
C VAL A 72 -2.04 13.58 3.30
N ILE A 73 -2.63 14.77 3.44
CA ILE A 73 -2.70 15.47 4.73
C ILE A 73 -3.80 14.82 5.58
N HIS A 74 -3.47 14.51 6.84
CA HIS A 74 -4.45 14.00 7.79
C HIS A 74 -5.44 15.09 8.21
N SER A 75 -6.70 14.72 8.35
CA SER A 75 -7.76 15.61 8.86
C SER A 75 -7.48 16.10 10.28
N LYS A 76 -6.81 15.26 11.07
CA LYS A 76 -6.35 15.56 12.44
C LYS A 76 -4.96 14.95 12.62
N PRO A 77 -4.06 15.61 13.35
CA PRO A 77 -2.74 15.06 13.63
C PRO A 77 -2.81 13.67 14.30
N MET A 78 -1.91 12.78 13.85
CA MET A 78 -1.75 11.43 14.39
C MET A 78 -0.73 11.46 15.54
N LEU A 79 -1.17 11.90 16.71
CA LEU A 79 -0.31 12.02 17.87
C LEU A 79 0.06 10.66 18.46
N SER A 80 1.22 10.58 19.11
CA SER A 80 1.61 9.43 19.91
C SER A 80 1.02 9.53 21.31
N ALA A 81 0.57 8.40 21.85
CA ALA A 81 0.20 8.32 23.26
C ALA A 81 1.42 8.52 24.17
N ALA A 82 1.17 8.98 25.39
CA ALA A 82 2.20 9.09 26.40
C ALA A 82 2.79 7.71 26.72
N LYS A 83 4.07 7.69 27.08
CA LYS A 83 4.80 6.47 27.46
C LYS A 83 5.27 6.59 28.89
N THR A 84 5.16 5.51 29.65
CA THR A 84 5.77 5.42 30.98
C THR A 84 6.35 4.04 31.23
N LYS A 85 7.31 3.96 32.15
CA LYS A 85 7.83 2.71 32.75
C LYS A 85 7.55 2.68 34.26
N SER A 86 6.84 3.67 34.78
CA SER A 86 6.56 3.85 36.20
C SER A 86 5.14 3.37 36.52
N THR A 87 5.02 2.55 37.55
CA THR A 87 3.73 2.12 38.11
C THR A 87 2.97 3.29 38.71
N GLU A 88 3.68 4.25 39.31
CA GLU A 88 3.09 5.47 39.88
C GLU A 88 2.41 6.36 38.83
N ASP A 89 2.97 6.40 37.62
CA ASP A 89 2.35 7.15 36.53
C ASP A 89 1.09 6.45 35.98
N ILE A 90 1.09 5.10 35.99
CA ILE A 90 -0.10 4.30 35.65
C ILE A 90 -1.20 4.55 36.68
N ASP A 91 -0.87 4.52 37.96
CA ASP A 91 -1.82 4.80 39.06
C ASP A 91 -2.41 6.22 38.96
N LYS A 92 -1.55 7.22 38.65
CA LYS A 92 -2.00 8.59 38.43
C LYS A 92 -2.91 8.71 37.20
N PHE A 93 -2.63 7.95 36.13
CA PHE A 93 -3.47 7.90 34.93
C PHE A 93 -4.83 7.27 35.27
N ALA A 94 -4.84 6.13 35.94
CA ALA A 94 -6.05 5.41 36.34
C ALA A 94 -6.92 6.24 37.29
N GLY A 95 -6.31 7.02 38.16
CA GLY A 95 -7.03 7.88 39.13
C GLY A 95 -7.61 9.17 38.54
N LYS A 96 -7.35 9.51 37.25
CA LYS A 96 -7.80 10.78 36.64
C LYS A 96 -9.21 10.75 36.08
N GLY A 97 -9.82 9.60 35.91
CA GLY A 97 -11.13 9.46 35.27
C GLY A 97 -12.14 8.68 36.14
N PRO A 98 -13.45 8.92 35.93
CA PRO A 98 -14.47 8.07 36.50
C PRO A 98 -14.58 6.79 35.69
N GLY A 99 -14.20 5.68 36.26
CA GLY A 99 -14.40 4.36 35.64
C GLY A 99 -13.17 3.48 35.61
N ASP A 100 -13.37 2.29 35.04
CA ASP A 100 -12.35 1.26 34.95
C ASP A 100 -11.34 1.56 33.84
N CYS A 101 -10.09 1.17 34.04
CA CYS A 101 -9.06 1.19 33.03
C CYS A 101 -9.07 -0.10 32.20
N MET A 102 -9.06 0.04 30.89
CA MET A 102 -8.87 -1.10 29.99
C MET A 102 -7.40 -1.29 29.70
N VAL A 103 -6.92 -2.52 29.82
CA VAL A 103 -5.56 -2.90 29.44
C VAL A 103 -5.62 -3.73 28.16
N SER A 104 -4.78 -3.40 27.20
CA SER A 104 -4.68 -4.12 25.92
C SER A 104 -3.22 -4.28 25.51
N TRP A 105 -2.98 -5.26 24.64
CA TRP A 105 -1.69 -5.38 23.98
C TRP A 105 -1.47 -4.18 23.08
N LYS A 106 -0.26 -3.63 23.11
CA LYS A 106 0.21 -2.69 22.10
C LYS A 106 0.79 -3.47 20.94
N LEU A 107 -0.02 -3.64 19.91
CA LEU A 107 0.42 -4.28 18.66
C LEU A 107 1.52 -3.44 18.01
N ASP A 108 2.47 -4.12 17.37
CA ASP A 108 3.57 -3.49 16.65
C ASP A 108 3.48 -3.80 15.16
N GLY A 109 3.18 -2.80 14.37
CA GLY A 109 2.96 -2.91 12.93
C GLY A 109 3.08 -1.56 12.23
N LEU A 110 2.19 -1.32 11.27
CA LEU A 110 2.06 -0.06 10.56
C LEU A 110 0.70 0.57 10.84
N THR A 111 0.69 1.76 11.41
CA THR A 111 -0.56 2.49 11.63
C THR A 111 -1.17 2.94 10.30
N LEU A 112 -2.44 2.60 10.09
CA LEU A 112 -3.25 3.00 8.95
C LEU A 112 -4.43 3.86 9.38
N VAL A 113 -4.76 4.81 8.53
CA VAL A 113 -5.97 5.63 8.60
C VAL A 113 -6.85 5.23 7.43
N ILE A 114 -8.05 4.78 7.72
CA ILE A 114 -9.02 4.28 6.75
C ILE A 114 -10.16 5.27 6.71
N ARG A 115 -10.41 5.87 5.55
CA ARG A 115 -11.49 6.83 5.35
C ARG A 115 -12.62 6.23 4.56
N TYR A 116 -13.83 6.45 5.04
CA TYR A 116 -15.07 6.09 4.37
C TYR A 116 -15.89 7.35 4.13
N ALA A 117 -16.50 7.43 2.95
CA ALA A 117 -17.47 8.45 2.57
C ALA A 117 -18.79 7.78 2.20
N ASN A 118 -19.87 8.15 2.87
CA ASN A 118 -21.21 7.58 2.64
C ASN A 118 -21.22 6.04 2.63
N GLY A 119 -20.51 5.44 3.58
CA GLY A 119 -20.41 4.00 3.74
C GLY A 119 -19.42 3.29 2.80
N ASN A 120 -18.80 3.98 1.85
CA ASN A 120 -17.84 3.39 0.92
C ASN A 120 -16.41 3.71 1.33
N LEU A 121 -15.51 2.73 1.18
CA LEU A 121 -14.08 2.95 1.34
C LEU A 121 -13.61 3.98 0.32
N GLU A 122 -13.08 5.08 0.81
CA GLU A 122 -12.53 6.15 -0.01
C GLU A 122 -11.01 6.05 -0.09
N ARG A 123 -10.35 5.87 1.07
CA ARG A 123 -8.89 5.96 1.12
C ARG A 123 -8.29 5.19 2.29
N VAL A 124 -7.12 4.62 2.06
CA VAL A 124 -6.25 4.04 3.10
C VAL A 124 -4.92 4.78 3.08
N ILE A 125 -4.49 5.31 4.23
CA ILE A 125 -3.36 6.23 4.34
C ILE A 125 -2.45 5.75 5.47
N THR A 126 -1.13 5.76 5.26
CA THR A 126 -0.17 5.49 6.35
C THR A 126 -0.13 6.66 7.33
N ARG A 127 0.33 6.42 8.56
CA ARG A 127 0.54 7.49 9.55
C ARG A 127 1.51 8.57 9.06
N GLY A 128 2.59 8.19 8.36
CA GLY A 128 3.66 9.09 7.96
C GLY A 128 4.30 9.77 9.18
N ASP A 129 4.53 11.08 9.09
CA ASP A 129 5.05 11.91 10.18
C ASP A 129 3.99 12.34 11.22
N GLY A 130 2.75 11.92 11.01
CA GLY A 130 1.60 12.27 11.85
C GLY A 130 0.75 13.41 11.30
N ASN A 131 1.25 14.21 10.37
CA ASN A 131 0.51 15.26 9.66
C ASN A 131 0.26 14.87 8.21
N ILE A 132 1.24 14.20 7.59
CA ILE A 132 1.20 13.77 6.18
C ILE A 132 1.52 12.27 6.14
N GLY A 133 0.64 11.49 5.50
CA GLY A 133 0.82 10.08 5.23
C GLY A 133 0.93 9.77 3.75
N GLU A 134 1.11 8.51 3.42
CA GLU A 134 1.16 7.98 2.06
C GLU A 134 -0.15 7.30 1.72
N ASP A 135 -0.71 7.56 0.55
CA ASP A 135 -1.88 6.87 0.03
C ASP A 135 -1.50 5.45 -0.39
N VAL A 136 -2.07 4.48 0.28
CA VAL A 136 -1.86 3.04 0.05
C VAL A 136 -3.18 2.33 -0.30
N THR A 137 -4.15 3.08 -0.78
CA THR A 137 -5.50 2.57 -1.10
C THR A 137 -5.46 1.42 -2.10
N HIS A 138 -4.52 1.44 -3.04
CA HIS A 138 -4.34 0.39 -4.04
C HIS A 138 -4.09 -1.00 -3.42
N ASN A 139 -3.46 -1.07 -2.24
CA ASN A 139 -3.16 -2.31 -1.52
C ASN A 139 -4.22 -2.71 -0.49
N CYS A 140 -5.32 -1.96 -0.35
CA CYS A 140 -6.32 -2.23 0.68
C CYS A 140 -6.97 -3.62 0.57
N ALA A 141 -7.08 -4.16 -0.64
CA ALA A 141 -7.65 -5.50 -0.88
C ALA A 141 -6.78 -6.64 -0.29
N SER A 142 -5.48 -6.40 -0.14
CA SER A 142 -4.53 -7.35 0.46
C SER A 142 -4.49 -7.29 1.98
N ILE A 143 -5.15 -6.31 2.59
CA ILE A 143 -5.19 -6.11 4.04
C ILE A 143 -6.48 -6.71 4.58
N LEU A 144 -6.36 -7.81 5.32
CA LEU A 144 -7.51 -8.44 5.95
C LEU A 144 -8.15 -7.51 6.99
N GLY A 145 -9.49 -7.50 7.02
CA GLY A 145 -10.25 -6.74 8.01
C GLY A 145 -10.57 -5.29 7.62
N ILE A 146 -10.26 -4.86 6.38
CA ILE A 146 -10.73 -3.58 5.85
C ILE A 146 -11.95 -3.82 4.96
N PRO A 147 -13.18 -3.56 5.45
CA PRO A 147 -14.38 -3.71 4.64
C PRO A 147 -14.44 -2.62 3.57
N GLN A 148 -14.88 -2.97 2.36
CA GLN A 148 -15.10 -2.01 1.27
C GLN A 148 -16.34 -1.13 1.53
N HIS A 149 -17.29 -1.64 2.34
CA HIS A 149 -18.52 -0.95 2.71
C HIS A 149 -18.80 -1.10 4.19
N ILE A 150 -19.26 -0.01 4.83
CA ILE A 150 -19.72 0.02 6.20
C ILE A 150 -21.14 0.59 6.26
N PRO A 151 -21.96 0.20 7.26
CA PRO A 151 -23.35 0.67 7.35
C PRO A 151 -23.50 2.14 7.76
N CYS A 152 -22.43 2.79 8.20
CA CYS A 152 -22.44 4.18 8.65
C CYS A 152 -22.43 5.12 7.44
N MET A 153 -23.49 5.94 7.30
CA MET A 153 -23.55 6.99 6.29
C MET A 153 -22.90 8.27 6.80
N GLY A 154 -22.16 8.94 5.92
CA GLY A 154 -21.35 10.13 6.24
C GLY A 154 -19.86 9.81 6.23
N ASP A 155 -19.05 10.76 6.65
CA ASP A 155 -17.59 10.66 6.66
C ASP A 155 -17.13 9.99 7.95
N VAL A 156 -16.43 8.87 7.81
CA VAL A 156 -15.89 8.09 8.94
C VAL A 156 -14.39 7.90 8.74
N GLU A 157 -13.61 8.17 9.78
CA GLU A 157 -12.18 7.86 9.81
C GLU A 157 -11.91 6.84 10.91
N VAL A 158 -11.36 5.68 10.52
CA VAL A 158 -10.93 4.60 11.42
C VAL A 158 -9.42 4.55 11.45
N ARG A 159 -8.85 4.42 12.63
CA ARG A 159 -7.40 4.24 12.84
C ARG A 159 -7.14 2.85 13.38
N GLY A 160 -6.22 2.14 12.77
CA GLY A 160 -5.87 0.78 13.14
C GLY A 160 -4.40 0.49 12.94
N GLU A 161 -3.96 -0.65 13.46
CA GLU A 161 -2.60 -1.15 13.27
C GLU A 161 -2.61 -2.35 12.35
N CYS A 162 -1.95 -2.23 11.19
CA CYS A 162 -1.74 -3.33 10.27
C CYS A 162 -0.55 -4.16 10.76
N VAL A 163 -0.81 -5.43 11.07
CA VAL A 163 0.18 -6.33 11.65
C VAL A 163 0.31 -7.61 10.84
N VAL A 164 1.47 -8.22 10.89
CA VAL A 164 1.73 -9.57 10.38
C VAL A 164 1.94 -10.50 11.58
N SER A 165 1.30 -11.66 11.57
CA SER A 165 1.54 -12.67 12.59
C SER A 165 2.95 -13.25 12.48
N TRP A 166 3.53 -13.75 13.58
CA TRP A 166 4.82 -14.42 13.54
C TRP A 166 4.84 -15.60 12.57
N ALA A 167 3.77 -16.39 12.54
CA ALA A 167 3.65 -17.51 11.61
C ALA A 167 3.66 -17.05 10.14
N GLY A 168 2.95 -15.96 9.81
CA GLY A 168 2.98 -15.38 8.46
C GLY A 168 4.34 -14.77 8.12
N PHE A 169 5.00 -14.15 9.09
CA PHE A 169 6.34 -13.62 8.94
C PHE A 169 7.37 -14.71 8.63
N ASP A 170 7.33 -15.81 9.41
CA ASP A 170 8.23 -16.94 9.20
C ASP A 170 8.00 -17.61 7.84
N GLU A 171 6.73 -17.67 7.39
CA GLU A 171 6.41 -18.25 6.09
C GLU A 171 6.93 -17.40 4.94
N VAL A 172 6.70 -16.08 4.96
CA VAL A 172 7.20 -15.17 3.93
C VAL A 172 8.72 -15.20 3.86
N ASN A 173 9.41 -15.19 4.99
CA ASN A 173 10.88 -15.20 5.04
C ASN A 173 11.52 -16.48 4.47
N LYS A 174 10.77 -17.55 4.27
CA LYS A 174 11.28 -18.76 3.55
C LYS A 174 11.36 -18.55 2.04
N HIS A 175 10.64 -17.57 1.50
CA HIS A 175 10.44 -17.38 0.07
C HIS A 175 11.03 -16.08 -0.48
N VAL A 176 11.70 -15.29 0.34
CA VAL A 176 12.36 -14.05 -0.07
C VAL A 176 13.88 -14.19 0.01
N ASP A 177 14.60 -13.61 -0.94
CA ASP A 177 16.08 -13.65 -0.98
C ASP A 177 16.70 -12.88 0.17
N GLU A 178 16.09 -11.75 0.56
CA GLU A 178 16.50 -10.94 1.69
C GLU A 178 15.44 -10.97 2.80
N PRO A 179 15.60 -11.83 3.81
CA PRO A 179 14.61 -11.95 4.89
C PRO A 179 14.43 -10.66 5.69
N TYR A 180 13.20 -10.35 5.99
CA TYR A 180 12.87 -9.24 6.88
C TYR A 180 13.36 -9.52 8.30
N ALA A 181 13.84 -8.51 8.99
CA ALA A 181 14.32 -8.64 10.37
C ALA A 181 13.19 -8.69 11.40
N HIS A 182 12.00 -8.17 11.08
CA HIS A 182 10.89 -8.07 12.03
C HIS A 182 9.53 -7.99 11.31
N PRO A 183 8.43 -8.57 11.87
CA PRO A 183 7.08 -8.52 11.29
C PRO A 183 6.60 -7.11 10.93
N ARG A 184 6.96 -6.10 11.72
CA ARG A 184 6.64 -4.70 11.43
C ARG A 184 7.28 -4.22 10.12
N GLY A 185 8.52 -4.61 9.86
CA GLY A 185 9.22 -4.29 8.61
C GLY A 185 8.52 -4.90 7.40
N LEU A 186 8.12 -6.17 7.52
CA LEU A 186 7.34 -6.85 6.50
C LEU A 186 5.98 -6.17 6.27
N ALA A 187 5.23 -5.84 7.32
CA ALA A 187 3.95 -5.13 7.20
C ALA A 187 4.11 -3.79 6.47
N ALA A 188 5.11 -2.99 6.88
CA ALA A 188 5.37 -1.67 6.31
C ALA A 188 5.85 -1.75 4.85
N GLY A 189 6.68 -2.73 4.51
CA GLY A 189 7.13 -3.00 3.15
C GLY A 189 5.97 -3.41 2.26
N SER A 190 5.22 -4.45 2.65
CA SER A 190 4.11 -5.00 1.87
C SER A 190 3.00 -3.98 1.56
N VAL A 191 2.62 -3.16 2.55
CA VAL A 191 1.57 -2.15 2.36
C VAL A 191 2.00 -1.03 1.40
N ARG A 192 3.29 -0.77 1.28
CA ARG A 192 3.85 0.26 0.39
C ARG A 192 4.25 -0.24 -0.99
N LEU A 193 4.22 -1.55 -1.22
CA LEU A 193 4.52 -2.09 -2.55
C LEU A 193 3.58 -1.46 -3.58
N LEU A 194 4.18 -1.00 -4.64
CA LEU A 194 3.48 -0.66 -5.87
C LEU A 194 3.54 -1.95 -6.70
N ASN A 195 2.50 -2.70 -6.77
CA ASN A 195 2.45 -4.01 -7.44
C ASN A 195 3.29 -4.14 -8.68
#